data_87e38fb0646c44f94ff45b0fb66eec11
#
_entry.id   87e38fb0646c44f94ff45b0fb66eec11
#
_cell.length_a   1.000
_cell.length_b   1.000
_cell.length_c   1.000
_cell.angle_alpha   90.00
_cell.angle_beta   90.00
_cell.angle_gamma   90.00
#
_symmetry.space_group_name_H-M   'P 1'
#
loop_
_entity.id
_entity.type
_entity.pdbx_description
1 polymer ?
#
loop_
_entity_poly.entity_id
_entity_poly.type
_entity_poly.pdbx_seq_one_letter_code
_entity_poly.pdbx_strand_id
1 'polypeptide(L)'
;MSEVFKKLHAKDVSNYTTQKKSGKQTLTYLSWAHAWAEVKKEYPDANYEIKKFENNLPYVYDEETGYMVFTEVTIEEQTHEMWLPVMDHNNLAMLNKPYEKKFKYSTAKVDAATMFDINKTIMRCLTKNLAMFGLGLYIYAGEDLPEPPPVEIEYATKEDVDTINQKIEQIADLSEGDTEENKQKLVTWALGQAKVKSFDKIQKQHIQSLLDLLDRMIANNQPKEEPEQTSLMEGNTTTPKGDK
;
A
#
# COMPACT_ATOMS: atom_id res chain seq x y z
N MET A 1 0.22 3.68 28.41
CA MET A 1 0.01 3.15 27.06
C MET A 1 1.19 2.25 26.77
N SER A 2 0.96 0.99 26.38
CA SER A 2 2.05 0.05 26.13
C SER A 2 2.90 0.46 24.91
N GLU A 3 4.15 0.05 24.88
CA GLU A 3 5.03 0.32 23.73
C GLU A 3 4.53 -0.39 22.47
N VAL A 4 3.96 -1.60 22.61
CA VAL A 4 3.31 -2.34 21.52
C VAL A 4 2.22 -1.48 20.87
N PHE A 5 1.32 -0.93 21.70
CA PHE A 5 0.22 -0.10 21.19
C PHE A 5 0.73 1.16 20.51
N LYS A 6 1.67 1.90 21.08
CA LYS A 6 2.22 3.12 20.47
C LYS A 6 2.82 2.83 19.10
N LYS A 7 3.60 1.76 19.00
CA LYS A 7 4.31 1.39 17.78
C LYS A 7 3.37 0.96 16.67
N LEU A 8 2.38 0.11 16.99
CA LEU A 8 1.40 -0.35 16.01
C LEU A 8 0.37 0.73 15.64
N HIS A 9 0.00 1.61 16.59
CA HIS A 9 -0.92 2.71 16.33
C HIS A 9 -0.33 3.77 15.40
N ALA A 10 0.99 3.95 15.43
CA ALA A 10 1.69 4.87 14.53
C ALA A 10 1.80 4.37 13.07
N LYS A 11 1.42 3.12 12.82
CA LYS A 11 1.48 2.53 11.47
C LYS A 11 0.30 3.00 10.62
N ASP A 12 0.61 3.59 9.47
CA ASP A 12 -0.39 3.85 8.44
C ASP A 12 -0.63 2.60 7.59
N VAL A 13 -1.84 2.05 7.68
CA VAL A 13 -2.29 0.89 6.90
C VAL A 13 -3.33 1.25 5.85
N SER A 14 -3.56 2.53 5.59
CA SER A 14 -4.57 3.03 4.64
C SER A 14 -4.39 2.46 3.23
N ASN A 15 -3.15 2.29 2.78
CA ASN A 15 -2.83 1.71 1.47
C ASN A 15 -3.24 0.24 1.31
N TYR A 16 -3.50 -0.46 2.42
CA TYR A 16 -3.91 -1.87 2.44
C TYR A 16 -5.39 -2.06 2.72
N THR A 17 -6.15 -0.97 2.71
CA THR A 17 -7.59 -1.00 2.94
C THR A 17 -8.38 -1.02 1.65
N THR A 18 -9.57 -1.64 1.71
CA THR A 18 -10.56 -1.59 0.64
C THR A 18 -11.88 -1.10 1.19
N GLN A 19 -12.54 -0.25 0.42
CA GLN A 19 -13.87 0.24 0.77
C GLN A 19 -14.93 -0.66 0.13
N LYS A 20 -15.94 -1.04 0.92
CA LYS A 20 -17.12 -1.76 0.46
C LYS A 20 -18.37 -1.01 0.87
N LYS A 21 -19.26 -0.79 -0.08
CA LYS A 21 -20.59 -0.24 0.22
C LYS A 21 -21.46 -1.32 0.85
N SER A 22 -22.04 -1.01 2.02
CA SER A 22 -23.03 -1.82 2.70
C SER A 22 -24.26 -0.96 2.95
N GLY A 23 -25.27 -1.08 2.12
CA GLY A 23 -26.44 -0.20 2.14
C GLY A 23 -26.05 1.28 1.90
N LYS A 24 -26.36 2.13 2.86
CA LYS A 24 -26.00 3.58 2.85
C LYS A 24 -24.62 3.89 3.42
N GLN A 25 -23.97 2.91 4.03
CA GLN A 25 -22.66 3.08 4.67
C GLN A 25 -21.54 2.54 3.79
N THR A 26 -20.39 3.21 3.85
CA THR A 26 -19.15 2.69 3.28
C THR A 26 -18.30 2.15 4.41
N LEU A 27 -18.00 0.84 4.36
CA LEU A 27 -17.16 0.18 5.35
C LEU A 27 -15.75 0.03 4.79
N THR A 28 -14.77 0.36 5.61
CA THR A 28 -13.37 0.17 5.28
C THR A 28 -12.89 -1.16 5.86
N TYR A 29 -12.24 -1.97 5.04
CA TYR A 29 -11.71 -3.28 5.42
C TYR A 29 -10.20 -3.29 5.24
N LEU A 30 -9.49 -3.63 6.31
CA LEU A 30 -8.07 -3.96 6.25
C LEU A 30 -7.94 -5.46 5.96
N SER A 31 -7.12 -5.82 4.99
CA SER A 31 -6.82 -7.24 4.71
C SER A 31 -6.08 -7.86 5.90
N TRP A 32 -6.59 -9.01 6.38
CA TRP A 32 -5.97 -9.74 7.48
C TRP A 32 -4.51 -10.13 7.20
N ALA A 33 -4.20 -10.46 5.94
CA ALA A 33 -2.84 -10.83 5.54
C ALA A 33 -1.88 -9.67 5.67
N HIS A 34 -2.28 -8.46 5.26
CA HIS A 34 -1.49 -7.25 5.43
C HIS A 34 -1.38 -6.86 6.91
N ALA A 35 -2.50 -6.90 7.64
CA ALA A 35 -2.49 -6.62 9.07
C ALA A 35 -1.52 -7.52 9.83
N TRP A 36 -1.57 -8.83 9.57
CA TRP A 36 -0.68 -9.79 10.19
C TRP A 36 0.78 -9.58 9.77
N ALA A 37 1.04 -9.31 8.49
CA ALA A 37 2.38 -9.02 7.99
C ALA A 37 3.00 -7.79 8.67
N GLU A 38 2.24 -6.71 8.86
CA GLU A 38 2.73 -5.52 9.58
C GLU A 38 3.06 -5.81 11.05
N VAL A 39 2.25 -6.63 11.73
CA VAL A 39 2.56 -7.08 13.09
C VAL A 39 3.84 -7.91 13.10
N LYS A 40 3.99 -8.90 12.21
CA LYS A 40 5.16 -9.78 12.16
C LYS A 40 6.46 -9.06 11.80
N LYS A 41 6.40 -7.96 11.06
CA LYS A 41 7.57 -7.10 10.80
C LYS A 41 8.11 -6.45 12.07
N GLU A 42 7.22 -6.01 12.96
CA GLU A 42 7.59 -5.31 14.19
C GLU A 42 7.81 -6.27 15.37
N TYR A 43 7.05 -7.36 15.39
CA TYR A 43 7.04 -8.37 16.44
C TYR A 43 7.09 -9.78 15.82
N PRO A 44 8.30 -10.25 15.43
CA PRO A 44 8.46 -11.55 14.76
C PRO A 44 7.92 -12.75 15.57
N ASP A 45 7.92 -12.64 16.90
CA ASP A 45 7.44 -13.68 17.81
C ASP A 45 5.93 -13.58 18.11
N ALA A 46 5.23 -12.56 17.61
CA ALA A 46 3.79 -12.45 17.75
C ALA A 46 3.09 -13.71 17.25
N ASN A 47 2.06 -14.15 17.96
CA ASN A 47 1.30 -15.35 17.63
C ASN A 47 -0.20 -15.09 17.76
N TYR A 48 -0.99 -15.93 17.10
CA TYR A 48 -2.45 -15.93 17.29
C TYR A 48 -2.98 -17.35 17.38
N GLU A 49 -4.11 -17.50 18.07
CA GLU A 49 -4.85 -18.73 18.17
C GLU A 49 -6.30 -18.52 17.74
N ILE A 50 -6.85 -19.48 17.01
CA ILE A 50 -8.29 -19.59 16.74
C ILE A 50 -8.87 -20.52 17.79
N LYS A 51 -9.70 -19.99 18.69
CA LYS A 51 -10.30 -20.80 19.75
C LYS A 51 -11.18 -21.89 19.15
N LYS A 52 -11.02 -23.09 19.67
CA LYS A 52 -11.80 -24.26 19.29
C LYS A 52 -12.60 -24.74 20.47
N PHE A 53 -13.80 -25.24 20.17
CA PHE A 53 -14.80 -25.65 21.13
C PHE A 53 -15.15 -27.12 20.95
N GLU A 54 -16.33 -27.50 21.33
CA GLU A 54 -16.82 -28.86 21.18
C GLU A 54 -16.63 -29.39 19.74
N ASN A 55 -16.25 -30.65 19.62
CA ASN A 55 -15.93 -31.33 18.34
C ASN A 55 -14.79 -30.64 17.53
N ASN A 56 -13.91 -29.87 18.20
CA ASN A 56 -12.82 -29.13 17.57
C ASN A 56 -13.28 -28.07 16.55
N LEU A 57 -14.51 -27.57 16.69
CA LEU A 57 -15.09 -26.55 15.81
C LEU A 57 -14.61 -25.15 16.22
N PRO A 58 -14.31 -24.24 15.26
CA PRO A 58 -13.76 -22.91 15.53
C PRO A 58 -14.87 -21.88 15.84
N TYR A 59 -15.99 -22.31 16.42
CA TYR A 59 -17.12 -21.47 16.75
C TYR A 59 -17.94 -22.08 17.88
N VAL A 60 -18.73 -21.24 18.56
CA VAL A 60 -19.89 -21.67 19.33
C VAL A 60 -21.15 -21.36 18.53
N TYR A 61 -22.20 -22.12 18.76
CA TYR A 61 -23.49 -21.94 18.08
C TYR A 61 -24.64 -22.00 19.08
N ASP A 62 -25.56 -21.07 18.93
CA ASP A 62 -26.83 -21.04 19.64
C ASP A 62 -27.98 -20.87 18.63
N GLU A 63 -29.09 -21.61 18.84
CA GLU A 63 -30.16 -21.66 17.86
C GLU A 63 -30.92 -20.33 17.67
N GLU A 64 -30.88 -19.47 18.67
CA GLU A 64 -31.59 -18.17 18.67
C GLU A 64 -30.67 -17.03 18.23
N THR A 65 -29.40 -17.06 18.63
CA THR A 65 -28.45 -15.95 18.43
C THR A 65 -27.41 -16.19 17.32
N GLY A 66 -27.27 -17.44 16.87
CA GLY A 66 -26.37 -17.79 15.75
C GLY A 66 -24.96 -18.21 16.17
N TYR A 67 -24.01 -17.93 15.32
CA TYR A 67 -22.61 -18.34 15.48
C TYR A 67 -21.75 -17.21 16.03
N MET A 68 -20.79 -17.57 16.88
CA MET A 68 -19.77 -16.68 17.42
C MET A 68 -18.39 -17.33 17.23
N VAL A 69 -17.42 -16.57 16.73
CA VAL A 69 -16.01 -16.98 16.60
C VAL A 69 -15.13 -16.20 17.55
N PHE A 70 -13.97 -16.77 17.92
CA PHE A 70 -13.06 -16.19 18.88
C PHE A 70 -11.62 -16.33 18.36
N THR A 71 -10.84 -15.26 18.54
CA THR A 71 -9.41 -15.25 18.29
C THR A 71 -8.68 -14.73 19.51
N GLU A 72 -7.50 -15.26 19.76
CA GLU A 72 -6.58 -14.74 20.74
C GLU A 72 -5.29 -14.33 20.05
N VAL A 73 -4.75 -13.16 20.39
CA VAL A 73 -3.48 -12.65 19.85
C VAL A 73 -2.56 -12.35 21.00
N THR A 74 -1.32 -12.81 20.91
CA THR A 74 -0.25 -12.51 21.86
C THR A 74 0.87 -11.77 21.16
N ILE A 75 1.21 -10.60 21.67
CA ILE A 75 2.35 -9.78 21.25
C ILE A 75 3.16 -9.42 22.48
N GLU A 76 4.41 -9.88 22.54
CA GLU A 76 5.23 -9.82 23.76
C GLU A 76 4.50 -10.49 24.95
N GLU A 77 4.36 -9.79 26.06
CA GLU A 77 3.68 -10.29 27.27
C GLU A 77 2.18 -9.95 27.30
N GLN A 78 1.63 -9.35 26.23
CA GLN A 78 0.23 -8.91 26.17
C GLN A 78 -0.58 -9.89 25.35
N THR A 79 -1.70 -10.35 25.90
CA THR A 79 -2.65 -11.23 25.21
C THR A 79 -4.03 -10.58 25.23
N HIS A 80 -4.67 -10.51 24.07
CA HIS A 80 -6.05 -10.05 23.90
C HIS A 80 -6.89 -11.12 23.22
N GLU A 81 -8.06 -11.36 23.78
CA GLU A 81 -9.12 -12.15 23.16
C GLU A 81 -10.13 -11.22 22.47
N MET A 82 -10.61 -11.63 21.31
CA MET A 82 -11.64 -10.95 20.55
C MET A 82 -12.66 -11.96 20.06
N TRP A 83 -13.91 -11.55 19.99
CA TRP A 83 -15.01 -12.36 19.44
C TRP A 83 -15.81 -11.57 18.40
N LEU A 84 -16.43 -12.27 17.49
CA LEU A 84 -17.26 -11.66 16.46
C LEU A 84 -18.41 -12.59 16.05
N PRO A 85 -19.66 -12.09 15.99
CA PRO A 85 -20.77 -12.86 15.48
C PRO A 85 -20.66 -13.06 13.95
N VAL A 86 -21.14 -14.21 13.48
CA VAL A 86 -21.26 -14.50 12.05
C VAL A 86 -22.54 -13.84 11.54
N MET A 87 -22.38 -12.87 10.65
CA MET A 87 -23.48 -12.06 10.13
C MET A 87 -23.46 -12.01 8.59
N ASP A 88 -24.64 -11.80 8.03
CA ASP A 88 -24.80 -11.48 6.61
C ASP A 88 -24.36 -10.03 6.28
N HIS A 89 -24.56 -9.63 5.04
CA HIS A 89 -24.22 -8.27 4.56
C HIS A 89 -25.11 -7.16 5.15
N ASN A 90 -26.25 -7.50 5.77
CA ASN A 90 -27.13 -6.58 6.46
C ASN A 90 -26.90 -6.55 7.98
N ASN A 91 -25.83 -7.16 8.46
CA ASN A 91 -25.50 -7.33 9.90
C ASN A 91 -26.57 -8.15 10.66
N LEU A 92 -27.27 -9.07 9.98
CA LEU A 92 -28.18 -10.00 10.60
C LEU A 92 -27.44 -11.29 10.93
N ALA A 93 -27.67 -11.83 12.14
CA ALA A 93 -27.05 -13.07 12.59
C ALA A 93 -27.41 -14.22 11.65
N MET A 94 -26.43 -14.99 11.20
CA MET A 94 -26.66 -16.18 10.39
C MET A 94 -26.89 -17.40 11.30
N LEU A 95 -27.90 -18.19 10.98
CA LEU A 95 -28.25 -19.42 11.70
C LEU A 95 -27.83 -20.67 10.90
N ASN A 96 -28.06 -21.86 11.44
CA ASN A 96 -27.84 -23.14 10.75
C ASN A 96 -28.88 -23.45 9.66
N LYS A 97 -29.94 -22.64 9.56
CA LYS A 97 -30.97 -22.69 8.55
C LYS A 97 -31.33 -21.29 8.06
N PRO A 98 -31.82 -21.15 6.81
CA PRO A 98 -32.27 -19.85 6.34
C PRO A 98 -33.51 -19.41 7.08
N TYR A 99 -33.68 -18.08 7.25
CA TYR A 99 -34.88 -17.52 7.87
C TYR A 99 -35.19 -16.13 7.29
N GLU A 100 -36.41 -15.64 7.59
CA GLU A 100 -36.89 -14.33 7.20
C GLU A 100 -36.97 -13.41 8.42
N LYS A 101 -36.28 -12.25 8.35
CA LYS A 101 -36.40 -11.17 9.33
C LYS A 101 -37.41 -10.15 8.83
N LYS A 102 -38.56 -10.02 9.53
CA LYS A 102 -39.55 -9.00 9.22
C LYS A 102 -39.21 -7.68 9.93
N PHE A 103 -39.16 -6.59 9.16
CA PHE A 103 -39.09 -5.23 9.64
C PHE A 103 -40.44 -4.55 9.41
N LYS A 104 -40.59 -3.32 9.94
CA LYS A 104 -41.86 -2.57 9.83
C LYS A 104 -42.33 -2.38 8.37
N TYR A 105 -41.39 -2.24 7.43
CA TYR A 105 -41.69 -1.91 6.01
C TYR A 105 -41.02 -2.86 5.00
N SER A 106 -40.32 -3.87 5.45
CA SER A 106 -39.57 -4.79 4.59
C SER A 106 -39.36 -6.14 5.24
N THR A 107 -38.98 -7.13 4.44
CA THR A 107 -38.52 -8.44 4.93
C THR A 107 -37.17 -8.71 4.32
N ALA A 108 -36.20 -9.12 5.14
CA ALA A 108 -34.90 -9.57 4.69
C ALA A 108 -34.81 -11.10 4.80
N LYS A 109 -34.32 -11.74 3.75
CA LYS A 109 -34.01 -13.18 3.76
C LYS A 109 -32.54 -13.34 4.17
N VAL A 110 -32.28 -14.16 5.18
CA VAL A 110 -30.97 -14.51 5.67
C VAL A 110 -30.71 -15.98 5.34
N ASP A 111 -29.63 -16.23 4.61
CA ASP A 111 -29.20 -17.58 4.28
C ASP A 111 -28.57 -18.30 5.47
N ALA A 112 -28.52 -19.64 5.44
CA ALA A 112 -27.81 -20.42 6.43
C ALA A 112 -26.31 -20.13 6.37
N ALA A 113 -25.66 -20.10 7.55
CA ALA A 113 -24.20 -19.94 7.62
C ALA A 113 -23.48 -21.15 7.03
N THR A 114 -22.40 -20.89 6.35
CA THR A 114 -21.49 -21.91 5.80
C THR A 114 -20.12 -21.83 6.50
N MET A 115 -19.29 -22.85 6.34
CA MET A 115 -17.89 -22.79 6.85
C MET A 115 -17.09 -21.68 6.17
N PHE A 116 -17.48 -21.23 4.99
CA PHE A 116 -16.88 -20.05 4.36
C PHE A 116 -17.18 -18.76 5.14
N ASP A 117 -18.41 -18.58 5.59
CA ASP A 117 -18.83 -17.44 6.40
C ASP A 117 -18.14 -17.45 7.77
N ILE A 118 -18.03 -18.64 8.38
CA ILE A 118 -17.26 -18.86 9.61
C ILE A 118 -15.80 -18.42 9.42
N ASN A 119 -15.11 -18.95 8.40
CA ASN A 119 -13.71 -18.62 8.12
C ASN A 119 -13.51 -17.13 7.84
N LYS A 120 -14.37 -16.54 7.02
CA LYS A 120 -14.36 -15.10 6.73
C LYS A 120 -14.52 -14.26 7.99
N THR A 121 -15.39 -14.70 8.92
CA THR A 121 -15.60 -14.01 10.19
C THR A 121 -14.40 -14.17 11.12
N ILE A 122 -13.76 -15.34 11.16
CA ILE A 122 -12.51 -15.56 11.91
C ILE A 122 -11.42 -14.58 11.47
N MET A 123 -11.22 -14.41 10.15
CA MET A 123 -10.21 -13.47 9.63
C MET A 123 -10.54 -12.00 9.95
N ARG A 124 -11.81 -11.63 9.94
CA ARG A 124 -12.26 -10.31 10.42
C ARG A 124 -12.06 -10.14 11.93
N CYS A 125 -12.33 -11.18 12.70
CA CYS A 125 -12.11 -11.21 14.14
C CYS A 125 -10.62 -11.00 14.47
N LEU A 126 -9.73 -11.71 13.76
CA LEU A 126 -8.28 -11.54 13.89
C LEU A 126 -7.85 -10.09 13.61
N THR A 127 -8.33 -9.49 12.51
CA THR A 127 -7.98 -8.09 12.18
C THR A 127 -8.46 -7.11 13.26
N LYS A 128 -9.67 -7.32 13.81
CA LYS A 128 -10.18 -6.53 14.94
C LYS A 128 -9.35 -6.72 16.21
N ASN A 129 -8.88 -7.96 16.46
CA ASN A 129 -8.02 -8.22 17.60
C ASN A 129 -6.69 -7.47 17.48
N LEU A 130 -6.09 -7.44 16.27
CA LEU A 130 -4.87 -6.65 16.02
C LEU A 130 -5.09 -5.15 16.21
N ALA A 131 -6.30 -4.66 15.96
CA ALA A 131 -6.65 -3.27 16.24
C ALA A 131 -6.67 -2.94 17.74
N MET A 132 -6.93 -3.92 18.62
CA MET A 132 -6.80 -3.73 20.08
C MET A 132 -5.36 -3.46 20.51
N PHE A 133 -4.38 -3.91 19.72
CA PHE A 133 -2.96 -3.56 19.88
C PHE A 133 -2.59 -2.24 19.19
N GLY A 134 -3.55 -1.53 18.59
CA GLY A 134 -3.36 -0.24 17.94
C GLY A 134 -3.36 -0.25 16.41
N LEU A 135 -3.08 -1.39 15.75
CA LEU A 135 -2.91 -1.44 14.30
C LEU A 135 -4.21 -1.13 13.55
N GLY A 136 -4.23 0.00 12.85
CA GLY A 136 -5.40 0.41 12.07
C GLY A 136 -6.66 0.63 12.92
N LEU A 137 -6.53 0.95 14.20
CA LEU A 137 -7.64 1.17 15.13
C LEU A 137 -8.62 2.23 14.61
N TYR A 138 -8.10 3.27 13.96
CA TYR A 138 -8.89 4.34 13.35
C TYR A 138 -9.90 3.86 12.30
N ILE A 139 -9.67 2.69 11.66
CA ILE A 139 -10.60 2.09 10.69
C ILE A 139 -11.93 1.70 11.36
N TYR A 140 -11.89 1.35 12.65
CA TYR A 140 -13.03 0.82 13.40
C TYR A 140 -13.72 1.85 14.28
N ALA A 141 -13.11 3.00 14.48
CA ALA A 141 -13.64 3.97 15.42
C ALA A 141 -14.64 4.95 14.81
N GLY A 142 -14.88 4.87 13.51
CA GLY A 142 -15.79 5.77 12.83
C GLY A 142 -15.23 7.19 12.69
N GLU A 143 -16.12 8.13 12.34
CA GLU A 143 -15.76 9.53 12.07
C GLU A 143 -15.39 10.34 13.34
N ASP A 144 -15.57 9.78 14.53
CA ASP A 144 -15.33 10.45 15.80
C ASP A 144 -13.91 10.26 16.37
N LEU A 145 -13.03 9.53 15.66
CA LEU A 145 -11.64 9.48 16.10
C LEU A 145 -10.89 10.75 15.66
N PRO A 146 -10.02 11.27 16.54
CA PRO A 146 -9.04 12.24 16.09
C PRO A 146 -8.28 11.64 14.90
N GLU A 147 -8.18 12.43 13.83
CA GLU A 147 -7.35 12.07 12.69
C GLU A 147 -5.98 11.57 13.21
N PRO A 148 -5.43 10.49 12.66
CA PRO A 148 -4.06 10.10 13.00
C PRO A 148 -3.20 11.35 12.87
N PRO A 149 -2.21 11.57 13.75
CA PRO A 149 -1.35 12.73 13.65
C PRO A 149 -0.89 12.81 12.19
N PRO A 150 -1.00 13.98 11.55
CA PRO A 150 -0.66 14.11 10.15
C PRO A 150 0.73 13.49 9.99
N VAL A 151 0.82 12.49 9.12
CA VAL A 151 2.13 12.01 8.67
C VAL A 151 2.77 13.28 8.14
N GLU A 152 3.86 13.72 8.75
CA GLU A 152 4.61 14.87 8.26
C GLU A 152 5.08 14.48 6.86
N ILE A 153 4.28 14.86 5.86
CA ILE A 153 4.63 14.64 4.47
C ILE A 153 5.77 15.62 4.21
N GLU A 154 6.98 15.10 4.20
CA GLU A 154 8.12 15.87 3.77
C GLU A 154 7.96 16.18 2.27
N TYR A 155 7.96 17.45 1.96
CA TYR A 155 7.95 17.94 0.59
C TYR A 155 9.35 18.26 0.10
N ALA A 156 9.48 18.49 -1.20
CA ALA A 156 10.73 18.91 -1.83
C ALA A 156 11.29 20.13 -1.14
N THR A 157 12.58 20.04 -0.79
CA THR A 157 13.35 21.17 -0.28
C THR A 157 13.67 22.15 -1.41
N LYS A 158 14.16 23.34 -1.06
CA LYS A 158 14.64 24.27 -2.07
C LYS A 158 15.78 23.67 -2.92
N GLU A 159 16.66 22.93 -2.29
CA GLU A 159 17.77 22.21 -2.97
C GLU A 159 17.25 21.18 -3.99
N ASP A 160 16.22 20.43 -3.62
CA ASP A 160 15.58 19.46 -4.51
C ASP A 160 14.99 20.15 -5.74
N VAL A 161 14.26 21.26 -5.52
CA VAL A 161 13.64 22.06 -6.59
C VAL A 161 14.72 22.66 -7.50
N ASP A 162 15.80 23.20 -6.93
CA ASP A 162 16.91 23.76 -7.70
C ASP A 162 17.58 22.66 -8.56
N THR A 163 17.77 21.46 -8.00
CA THR A 163 18.31 20.31 -8.73
C THR A 163 17.43 19.88 -9.89
N ILE A 164 16.10 19.82 -9.69
CA ILE A 164 15.14 19.51 -10.76
C ILE A 164 15.22 20.55 -11.86
N ASN A 165 15.24 21.84 -11.52
CA ASN A 165 15.31 22.93 -12.48
C ASN A 165 16.62 22.92 -13.29
N GLN A 166 17.76 22.65 -12.65
CA GLN A 166 19.07 22.52 -13.32
C GLN A 166 19.06 21.39 -14.37
N LYS A 167 18.49 20.22 -14.03
CA LYS A 167 18.39 19.11 -14.97
C LYS A 167 17.45 19.40 -16.14
N ILE A 168 16.33 20.09 -15.88
CA ILE A 168 15.42 20.54 -16.93
C ILE A 168 16.12 21.51 -17.87
N GLU A 169 16.89 22.46 -17.35
CA GLU A 169 17.67 23.41 -18.14
C GLU A 169 18.71 22.68 -19.00
N GLN A 170 19.44 21.77 -18.42
CA GLN A 170 20.42 20.94 -19.13
C GLN A 170 19.79 20.13 -20.28
N ILE A 171 18.59 19.56 -20.08
CA ILE A 171 17.89 18.84 -21.15
C ILE A 171 17.42 19.81 -22.25
N ALA A 172 16.92 20.98 -21.86
CA ALA A 172 16.48 21.98 -22.81
C ALA A 172 17.62 22.49 -23.71
N ASP A 173 18.81 22.68 -23.14
CA ASP A 173 20.00 23.08 -23.87
C ASP A 173 20.55 22.02 -24.84
N LEU A 174 20.36 20.73 -24.47
CA LEU A 174 20.73 19.59 -25.30
C LEU A 174 19.71 19.28 -26.41
N SER A 175 18.54 19.88 -26.35
CA SER A 175 17.44 19.63 -27.28
C SER A 175 17.45 20.61 -28.47
N GLU A 176 17.15 20.14 -29.69
CA GLU A 176 16.99 21.01 -30.83
C GLU A 176 15.81 21.98 -30.69
N GLY A 177 15.98 23.22 -31.14
CA GLY A 177 14.93 24.25 -31.16
C GLY A 177 15.14 25.34 -30.13
N ASP A 178 14.04 26.06 -29.80
CA ASP A 178 14.07 27.13 -28.82
C ASP A 178 14.18 26.60 -27.39
N THR A 179 15.29 26.94 -26.71
CA THR A 179 15.58 26.47 -25.34
C THR A 179 14.47 26.84 -24.35
N GLU A 180 13.90 28.03 -24.44
CA GLU A 180 12.86 28.48 -23.49
C GLU A 180 11.53 27.73 -23.71
N GLU A 181 11.15 27.47 -24.95
CA GLU A 181 9.98 26.66 -25.27
C GLU A 181 10.16 25.21 -24.80
N ASN A 182 11.34 24.64 -25.02
CA ASN A 182 11.69 23.29 -24.57
C ASN A 182 11.65 23.19 -23.03
N LYS A 183 12.16 24.18 -22.32
CA LYS A 183 12.12 24.28 -20.86
C LYS A 183 10.68 24.29 -20.32
N GLN A 184 9.79 25.09 -20.92
CA GLN A 184 8.37 25.14 -20.51
C GLN A 184 7.65 23.81 -20.72
N LYS A 185 7.94 23.11 -21.84
CA LYS A 185 7.39 21.77 -22.13
C LYS A 185 7.85 20.75 -21.08
N LEU A 186 9.16 20.77 -20.75
CA LEU A 186 9.76 19.88 -19.76
C LEU A 186 9.22 20.15 -18.34
N VAL A 187 9.06 21.40 -17.93
CA VAL A 187 8.44 21.74 -16.64
C VAL A 187 7.01 21.20 -16.59
N THR A 188 6.20 21.43 -17.63
CA THR A 188 4.83 20.92 -17.69
C THR A 188 4.78 19.40 -17.64
N TRP A 189 5.67 18.72 -18.37
CA TRP A 189 5.79 17.27 -18.33
C TRP A 189 6.18 16.75 -16.94
N ALA A 190 7.20 17.34 -16.30
CA ALA A 190 7.69 16.92 -15.00
C ALA A 190 6.64 17.11 -13.90
N LEU A 191 5.91 18.22 -13.90
CA LEU A 191 4.78 18.46 -13.01
C LEU A 191 3.65 17.45 -13.23
N GLY A 192 3.40 17.09 -14.50
CA GLY A 192 2.44 16.05 -14.86
C GLY A 192 2.84 14.67 -14.35
N GLN A 193 4.12 14.29 -14.45
CA GLN A 193 4.63 13.03 -13.89
C GLN A 193 4.47 12.97 -12.37
N ALA A 194 4.79 14.06 -11.68
CA ALA A 194 4.65 14.18 -10.23
C ALA A 194 3.20 14.41 -9.76
N LYS A 195 2.26 14.64 -10.69
CA LYS A 195 0.83 14.95 -10.42
C LYS A 195 0.65 16.12 -9.45
N VAL A 196 1.51 17.14 -9.55
CA VAL A 196 1.48 18.35 -8.74
C VAL A 196 1.41 19.60 -9.60
N LYS A 197 1.10 20.74 -8.98
CA LYS A 197 1.03 22.05 -9.68
C LYS A 197 2.33 22.84 -9.58
N SER A 198 3.24 22.46 -8.68
CA SER A 198 4.54 23.10 -8.47
C SER A 198 5.52 22.12 -7.82
N PHE A 199 6.82 22.28 -8.06
CA PHE A 199 7.85 21.35 -7.59
C PHE A 199 7.99 21.30 -6.07
N ASP A 200 7.71 22.38 -5.36
CA ASP A 200 7.71 22.44 -3.89
C ASP A 200 6.61 21.59 -3.24
N LYS A 201 5.65 21.07 -4.03
CA LYS A 201 4.59 20.16 -3.59
C LYS A 201 4.87 18.69 -3.91
N ILE A 202 6.03 18.37 -4.47
CA ILE A 202 6.45 16.98 -4.66
C ILE A 202 6.79 16.37 -3.29
N GLN A 203 6.23 15.22 -2.97
CA GLN A 203 6.61 14.49 -1.76
C GLN A 203 8.05 13.96 -1.91
N LYS A 204 8.87 14.11 -0.88
CA LYS A 204 10.30 13.77 -0.87
C LYS A 204 10.59 12.37 -1.37
N GLN A 205 9.73 11.40 -1.02
CA GLN A 205 9.84 10.01 -1.49
C GLN A 205 9.75 9.84 -3.02
N HIS A 206 9.20 10.82 -3.74
CA HIS A 206 9.03 10.76 -5.20
C HIS A 206 10.09 11.56 -5.97
N ILE A 207 10.91 12.34 -5.27
CA ILE A 207 11.93 13.20 -5.90
C ILE A 207 12.96 12.36 -6.64
N GLN A 208 13.51 11.33 -5.99
CA GLN A 208 14.53 10.47 -6.60
C GLN A 208 14.04 9.84 -7.90
N SER A 209 12.80 9.36 -7.93
CA SER A 209 12.21 8.77 -9.14
C SER A 209 12.10 9.78 -10.28
N LEU A 210 11.78 11.05 -9.99
CA LEU A 210 11.75 12.11 -11.00
C LEU A 210 13.16 12.46 -11.49
N LEU A 211 14.12 12.57 -10.59
CA LEU A 211 15.52 12.83 -10.94
C LEU A 211 16.09 11.73 -11.83
N ASP A 212 15.81 10.46 -11.52
CA ASP A 212 16.25 9.32 -12.34
C ASP A 212 15.65 9.37 -13.76
N LEU A 213 14.42 9.86 -13.92
CA LEU A 213 13.81 10.06 -15.24
C LEU A 213 14.50 11.18 -16.01
N LEU A 214 14.80 12.31 -15.36
CA LEU A 214 15.53 13.43 -15.97
C LEU A 214 16.95 13.01 -16.38
N ASP A 215 17.65 12.23 -15.54
CA ASP A 215 18.99 11.72 -15.87
C ASP A 215 19.02 10.82 -17.11
N ARG A 216 18.00 9.97 -17.25
CA ARG A 216 17.84 9.16 -18.49
C ARG A 216 17.60 10.03 -19.72
N MET A 217 16.84 11.12 -19.59
CA MET A 217 16.64 12.06 -20.70
C MET A 217 17.93 12.79 -21.06
N ILE A 218 18.71 13.22 -20.10
CA ILE A 218 20.04 13.80 -20.34
C ILE A 218 20.93 12.81 -21.10
N ALA A 219 21.03 11.57 -20.61
CA ALA A 219 21.86 10.55 -21.24
C ALA A 219 21.44 10.23 -22.69
N ASN A 220 20.14 10.28 -22.99
CA ASN A 220 19.62 10.02 -24.33
C ASN A 220 19.84 11.18 -25.31
N ASN A 221 19.97 12.41 -24.82
CA ASN A 221 20.18 13.62 -25.64
C ASN A 221 21.65 14.02 -25.76
N GLN A 222 22.59 13.36 -25.09
CA GLN A 222 24.01 13.57 -25.28
C GLN A 222 24.43 13.14 -26.68
N PRO A 223 25.29 13.93 -27.40
CA PRO A 223 25.85 13.50 -28.69
C PRO A 223 26.60 12.18 -28.49
N LYS A 224 26.27 11.18 -29.27
CA LYS A 224 27.07 9.95 -29.31
C LYS A 224 28.46 10.31 -29.83
N GLU A 225 29.49 10.14 -29.03
CA GLU A 225 30.87 10.21 -29.52
C GLU A 225 31.02 9.20 -30.65
N GLU A 226 31.31 9.69 -31.86
CA GLU A 226 31.73 8.83 -32.95
C GLU A 226 33.07 8.17 -32.55
N PRO A 227 33.23 6.85 -32.75
CA PRO A 227 34.50 6.20 -32.46
C PRO A 227 35.57 6.79 -33.41
N GLU A 228 36.65 7.34 -32.84
CA GLU A 228 37.83 7.80 -33.54
C GLU A 228 38.26 6.70 -34.53
N GLN A 229 38.14 7.00 -35.85
CA GLN A 229 38.74 6.20 -36.89
C GLN A 229 40.27 6.33 -36.79
N THR A 230 40.91 5.37 -36.18
CA THR A 230 42.36 5.20 -36.23
C THR A 230 42.76 4.95 -37.69
N SER A 231 43.23 5.98 -38.37
CA SER A 231 43.82 5.87 -39.72
C SER A 231 45.10 5.04 -39.62
N LEU A 232 45.03 3.79 -40.06
CA LEU A 232 46.21 2.98 -40.36
C LEU A 232 46.89 3.56 -41.59
N MET A 233 47.97 4.28 -41.36
CA MET A 233 48.91 4.67 -42.42
C MET A 233 49.50 3.41 -43.05
N GLU A 234 49.32 3.31 -44.39
CA GLU A 234 50.03 2.41 -45.27
C GLU A 234 51.54 2.73 -45.20
N GLY A 235 52.33 1.77 -44.77
CA GLY A 235 53.76 1.71 -44.91
C GLY A 235 54.15 0.77 -46.03
N ASN A 236 54.44 1.38 -47.15
CA ASN A 236 54.99 0.77 -48.40
C ASN A 236 56.47 0.40 -48.15
N THR A 237 56.90 -0.84 -48.40
CA THR A 237 58.27 -1.12 -48.85
C THR A 237 58.39 -2.51 -49.45
N THR A 238 58.54 -2.51 -50.80
CA THR A 238 59.54 -3.19 -51.58
C THR A 238 59.92 -4.65 -51.36
N THR A 239 59.64 -5.41 -52.42
CA THR A 239 60.27 -6.67 -52.80
C THR A 239 61.81 -6.55 -52.92
N PRO A 240 62.56 -7.65 -52.75
CA PRO A 240 63.30 -8.16 -53.92
C PRO A 240 63.22 -9.67 -54.16
N LYS A 241 63.38 -9.98 -55.40
CA LYS A 241 63.58 -11.30 -56.04
C LYS A 241 64.79 -12.06 -55.51
N GLY A 242 64.74 -13.37 -55.57
CA GLY A 242 65.92 -14.24 -55.57
C GLY A 242 65.57 -15.72 -55.57
N ASP A 243 65.62 -16.29 -56.74
CA ASP A 243 66.09 -17.57 -57.17
C ASP A 243 66.47 -18.65 -56.14
N LYS A 244 65.92 -19.75 -56.19
CA LYS A 244 66.25 -21.10 -56.72
C LYS A 244 65.22 -22.13 -56.28
#